data_4f4e24c30a20eb66e8d2d80768a6cd7f
#
_entry.id   4f4e24c30a20eb66e8d2d80768a6cd7f
#
_cell.length_a   1.000
_cell.length_b   1.000
_cell.length_c   1.000
_cell.angle_alpha   90.00
_cell.angle_beta   90.00
_cell.angle_gamma   90.00
#
_symmetry.space_group_name_H-M   'P 1'
#
loop_
_entity.id
_entity.type
_entity.pdbx_description
1 polymer ?
#
loop_
_entity_poly.entity_id
_entity_poly.type
_entity_poly.pdbx_seq_one_letter_code
_entity_poly.pdbx_strand_id
1 'polypeptide(L)'
;MENNTMEKQFIESLKPTQADPSARTYKVPTAEIDYTNYLPTKWGVEYVQLSDEADELEACLLKGMNYLIEGDKGLGKTQLVHNLCFKHKLPIVPINCSEGTKIGDLIGRPQINEFGSYFQLGVLPTAIEVANKSEHKIAVLYMDEFNAMRHEIQKATNSVTDDRRSIVANGTTYQLNEGVRLAVVATINPSTYAGVNTLTEDAKSRFVGATWEYPSSEDMER
;
A
#
# COMPACT_ATOMS: atom_id res chain seq x y z
N MET A 1 18.16 8.49 30.27
CA MET A 1 19.51 8.30 29.68
C MET A 1 19.50 7.37 28.45
N GLU A 2 18.44 6.61 28.19
CA GLU A 2 18.36 5.65 27.05
C GLU A 2 18.04 6.29 25.69
N ASN A 3 17.33 7.42 25.67
CA ASN A 3 17.00 8.11 24.40
C ASN A 3 18.24 8.63 23.63
N ASN A 4 19.33 8.89 24.33
CA ASN A 4 20.55 9.43 23.71
C ASN A 4 21.38 8.37 22.98
N THR A 5 21.13 7.08 23.23
CA THR A 5 21.89 5.97 22.61
C THR A 5 21.30 5.58 21.27
N MET A 6 19.96 5.54 21.14
CA MET A 6 19.28 5.24 19.89
C MET A 6 19.46 6.38 18.87
N GLU A 7 19.37 7.61 19.33
CA GLU A 7 19.62 8.79 18.49
C GLU A 7 21.06 8.82 17.94
N LYS A 8 22.05 8.47 18.77
CA LYS A 8 23.45 8.33 18.35
C LYS A 8 23.65 7.18 17.37
N GLN A 9 23.00 6.03 17.55
CA GLN A 9 23.08 4.91 16.61
C GLN A 9 22.42 5.25 15.28
N PHE A 10 21.29 5.98 15.29
CA PHE A 10 20.65 6.47 14.09
C PHE A 10 21.55 7.47 13.33
N ILE A 11 22.16 8.43 14.04
CA ILE A 11 23.10 9.41 13.46
C ILE A 11 24.35 8.70 12.93
N GLU A 12 24.85 7.66 13.59
CA GLU A 12 25.99 6.87 13.12
C GLU A 12 25.67 6.08 11.86
N SER A 13 24.46 5.55 11.72
CA SER A 13 23.98 4.87 10.50
C SER A 13 23.78 5.83 9.32
N LEU A 14 23.63 7.13 9.58
CA LEU A 14 23.47 8.17 8.56
C LEU A 14 24.79 8.79 8.12
N LYS A 15 25.92 8.45 8.78
CA LYS A 15 27.24 8.93 8.32
C LYS A 15 27.55 8.31 6.96
N PRO A 16 27.87 9.15 5.95
CA PRO A 16 28.27 8.61 4.65
C PRO A 16 29.51 7.74 4.85
N THR A 17 29.39 6.45 4.50
CA THR A 17 30.58 5.60 4.34
C THR A 17 31.51 6.34 3.42
N GLN A 18 32.81 6.46 3.77
CA GLN A 18 33.78 7.11 2.92
C GLN A 18 33.71 6.46 1.52
N ALA A 19 33.08 7.17 0.58
CA ALA A 19 32.83 6.65 -0.74
C ALA A 19 34.15 6.60 -1.48
N ASP A 20 34.45 5.45 -2.08
CA ASP A 20 35.46 5.35 -3.12
C ASP A 20 35.14 6.39 -4.22
N PRO A 21 36.02 7.35 -4.49
CA PRO A 21 35.79 8.38 -5.49
C PRO A 21 35.54 7.85 -6.91
N SER A 22 35.83 6.57 -7.16
CA SER A 22 35.60 5.89 -8.43
C SER A 22 34.21 5.28 -8.55
N ALA A 23 33.48 5.11 -7.45
CA ALA A 23 32.12 4.59 -7.44
C ALA A 23 31.11 5.72 -7.59
N ARG A 24 30.61 5.98 -8.79
CA ARG A 24 29.64 7.04 -9.12
C ARG A 24 28.21 6.78 -8.63
N THR A 25 27.99 5.89 -7.69
CA THR A 25 26.65 5.63 -7.12
C THR A 25 26.60 6.06 -5.65
N TYR A 26 26.24 7.30 -5.41
CA TYR A 26 25.84 7.75 -4.07
C TYR A 26 24.50 7.08 -3.71
N LYS A 27 24.57 6.00 -2.93
CA LYS A 27 23.39 5.42 -2.32
C LYS A 27 23.14 6.14 -1.01
N VAL A 28 22.11 7.01 -0.98
CA VAL A 28 21.68 7.65 0.26
C VAL A 28 21.05 6.61 1.19
N PRO A 29 21.23 6.73 2.53
CA PRO A 29 20.56 5.85 3.49
C PRO A 29 19.05 5.83 3.28
N THR A 30 18.44 4.67 3.41
CA THR A 30 16.99 4.53 3.37
C THR A 30 16.45 4.53 4.81
N ALA A 31 15.37 5.28 5.07
CA ALA A 31 14.74 5.30 6.37
C ALA A 31 14.25 3.90 6.77
N GLU A 32 14.47 3.51 8.02
CA GLU A 32 14.00 2.23 8.53
C GLU A 32 12.48 2.24 8.69
N ILE A 33 11.85 1.11 8.37
CA ILE A 33 10.40 0.92 8.50
C ILE A 33 10.12 0.09 9.74
N ASP A 34 9.33 0.66 10.64
CA ASP A 34 8.69 -0.06 11.73
C ASP A 34 7.27 -0.44 11.30
N TYR A 35 7.00 -1.74 11.12
CA TYR A 35 5.72 -2.25 10.66
C TYR A 35 4.58 -1.99 11.65
N THR A 36 4.88 -1.79 12.95
CA THR A 36 3.86 -1.56 13.97
C THR A 36 3.10 -0.25 13.75
N ASN A 37 3.73 0.72 13.07
CA ASN A 37 3.09 1.98 12.68
C ASN A 37 1.99 1.79 11.64
N TYR A 38 1.92 0.62 11.01
CA TYR A 38 0.93 0.27 10.00
C TYR A 38 -0.18 -0.65 10.51
N LEU A 39 -0.13 -1.01 11.81
CA LEU A 39 -1.21 -1.77 12.42
C LEU A 39 -2.46 -0.90 12.53
N PRO A 40 -3.61 -1.36 12.04
CA PRO A 40 -4.83 -0.57 12.05
C PRO A 40 -5.35 -0.39 13.48
N THR A 41 -5.87 0.79 13.77
CA THR A 41 -6.62 1.08 14.99
C THR A 41 -8.11 0.83 14.76
N LYS A 42 -8.86 0.54 15.83
CA LYS A 42 -10.31 0.37 15.73
C LYS A 42 -10.98 1.66 15.26
N TRP A 43 -11.74 1.57 14.17
CA TRP A 43 -12.59 2.67 13.75
C TRP A 43 -13.84 2.75 14.66
N GLY A 44 -14.30 3.97 14.92
CA GLY A 44 -15.42 4.21 15.83
C GLY A 44 -16.79 3.74 15.31
N VAL A 45 -16.88 3.34 14.03
CA VAL A 45 -18.11 2.88 13.38
C VAL A 45 -17.93 1.43 12.97
N GLU A 46 -18.87 0.58 13.39
CA GLU A 46 -18.91 -0.81 12.98
C GLU A 46 -19.42 -0.92 11.54
N TYR A 47 -18.78 -1.74 10.74
CA TYR A 47 -19.26 -2.03 9.38
C TYR A 47 -20.40 -3.03 9.47
N VAL A 48 -21.52 -2.68 8.85
CA VAL A 48 -22.67 -3.59 8.72
C VAL A 48 -22.60 -4.25 7.36
N GLN A 49 -22.35 -5.55 7.35
CA GLN A 49 -22.33 -6.36 6.14
C GLN A 49 -23.75 -6.61 5.66
N LEU A 50 -24.01 -6.30 4.39
CA LEU A 50 -25.33 -6.46 3.76
C LEU A 50 -25.38 -7.60 2.75
N SER A 51 -24.21 -8.07 2.27
CA SER A 51 -24.08 -9.18 1.33
C SER A 51 -22.74 -9.91 1.50
N ASP A 52 -22.38 -10.81 0.57
CA ASP A 52 -21.21 -11.68 0.70
C ASP A 52 -19.87 -11.03 0.34
N GLU A 53 -19.85 -9.73 -0.02
CA GLU A 53 -18.64 -9.00 -0.44
C GLU A 53 -17.54 -8.98 0.62
N ALA A 54 -17.92 -8.94 1.90
CA ALA A 54 -16.95 -8.96 2.99
C ALA A 54 -16.23 -10.30 3.11
N ASP A 55 -16.94 -11.42 2.91
CA ASP A 55 -16.38 -12.76 3.02
C ASP A 55 -15.40 -13.03 1.88
N GLU A 56 -15.72 -12.58 0.66
CA GLU A 56 -14.84 -12.71 -0.50
C GLU A 56 -13.57 -11.88 -0.32
N LEU A 57 -13.71 -10.62 0.06
CA LEU A 57 -12.58 -9.74 0.34
C LEU A 57 -11.70 -10.30 1.47
N GLU A 58 -12.31 -10.77 2.58
CA GLU A 58 -11.60 -11.38 3.71
C GLU A 58 -10.76 -12.58 3.25
N ALA A 59 -11.34 -13.47 2.43
CA ALA A 59 -10.63 -14.60 1.88
C ALA A 59 -9.45 -14.20 1.00
N CYS A 60 -9.62 -13.16 0.17
CA CYS A 60 -8.56 -12.61 -0.68
C CYS A 60 -7.44 -11.98 0.15
N LEU A 61 -7.79 -11.19 1.17
CA LEU A 61 -6.81 -10.59 2.08
C LEU A 61 -5.93 -11.66 2.72
N LEU A 62 -6.55 -12.68 3.33
CA LEU A 62 -5.82 -13.73 4.04
C LEU A 62 -4.95 -14.61 3.13
N LYS A 63 -5.29 -14.69 1.85
CA LYS A 63 -4.48 -15.41 0.85
C LYS A 63 -3.39 -14.55 0.20
N GLY A 64 -3.38 -13.23 0.43
CA GLY A 64 -2.46 -12.31 -0.23
C GLY A 64 -2.78 -12.09 -1.71
N MET A 65 -4.06 -12.17 -2.07
CA MET A 65 -4.53 -11.95 -3.44
C MET A 65 -4.79 -10.46 -3.71
N ASN A 66 -4.74 -10.08 -4.98
CA ASN A 66 -5.14 -8.74 -5.38
C ASN A 66 -6.67 -8.70 -5.55
N TYR A 67 -7.29 -7.68 -4.99
CA TYR A 67 -8.74 -7.51 -5.05
C TYR A 67 -9.13 -6.09 -5.49
N LEU A 68 -10.00 -5.99 -6.47
CA LEU A 68 -10.51 -4.72 -7.01
C LEU A 68 -11.97 -4.54 -6.61
N ILE A 69 -12.27 -3.42 -5.97
CA ILE A 69 -13.64 -3.04 -5.59
C ILE A 69 -14.08 -1.89 -6.48
N GLU A 70 -15.05 -2.13 -7.34
CA GLU A 70 -15.73 -1.07 -8.08
C GLU A 70 -17.05 -0.71 -7.40
N GLY A 71 -17.34 0.56 -7.24
CA GLY A 71 -18.61 0.99 -6.66
C GLY A 71 -18.64 2.47 -6.34
N ASP A 72 -19.84 2.99 -6.11
CA ASP A 72 -20.08 4.39 -5.81
C ASP A 72 -19.41 4.91 -4.54
N LYS A 73 -19.28 6.22 -4.42
CA LYS A 73 -18.81 6.86 -3.19
C LYS A 73 -19.82 6.64 -2.06
N GLY A 74 -19.32 6.40 -0.85
CA GLY A 74 -20.18 6.22 0.33
C GLY A 74 -20.62 4.79 0.61
N LEU A 75 -20.29 3.80 -0.24
CA LEU A 75 -20.60 2.38 0.00
C LEU A 75 -19.80 1.72 1.15
N GLY A 76 -18.97 2.47 1.85
CA GLY A 76 -18.19 1.91 2.96
C GLY A 76 -16.98 1.06 2.55
N LYS A 77 -16.55 1.10 1.28
CA LYS A 77 -15.40 0.31 0.76
C LYS A 77 -14.15 0.43 1.65
N THR A 78 -13.74 1.66 1.93
CA THR A 78 -12.56 1.95 2.77
C THR A 78 -12.77 1.45 4.20
N GLN A 79 -13.97 1.61 4.75
CA GLN A 79 -14.31 1.16 6.10
C GLN A 79 -14.23 -0.35 6.22
N LEU A 80 -14.74 -1.10 5.23
CA LEU A 80 -14.68 -2.56 5.25
C LEU A 80 -13.24 -3.05 5.21
N VAL A 81 -12.40 -2.52 4.30
CA VAL A 81 -10.98 -2.90 4.22
C VAL A 81 -10.28 -2.70 5.56
N HIS A 82 -10.47 -1.52 6.18
CA HIS A 82 -9.88 -1.23 7.50
C HIS A 82 -10.43 -2.13 8.61
N ASN A 83 -11.73 -2.41 8.64
CA ASN A 83 -12.33 -3.31 9.63
C ASN A 83 -11.78 -4.74 9.53
N LEU A 84 -11.64 -5.27 8.31
CA LEU A 84 -11.06 -6.60 8.10
C LEU A 84 -9.57 -6.62 8.50
N CYS A 85 -8.80 -5.58 8.13
CA CYS A 85 -7.41 -5.47 8.57
C CYS A 85 -7.31 -5.40 10.10
N PHE A 86 -8.19 -4.65 10.77
CA PHE A 86 -8.23 -4.60 12.23
C PHE A 86 -8.61 -5.94 12.85
N LYS A 87 -9.65 -6.62 12.34
CA LYS A 87 -10.11 -7.93 12.79
C LYS A 87 -8.97 -8.96 12.79
N HIS A 88 -8.16 -8.96 11.74
CA HIS A 88 -7.08 -9.91 11.53
C HIS A 88 -5.69 -9.39 11.94
N LYS A 89 -5.60 -8.18 12.50
CA LYS A 89 -4.34 -7.52 12.88
C LYS A 89 -3.35 -7.46 11.70
N LEU A 90 -3.85 -7.23 10.49
CA LEU A 90 -3.04 -7.11 9.29
C LEU A 90 -2.52 -5.68 9.17
N PRO A 91 -1.21 -5.46 9.07
CA PRO A 91 -0.68 -4.14 8.75
C PRO A 91 -1.24 -3.66 7.40
N ILE A 92 -1.64 -2.39 7.35
CA ILE A 92 -2.18 -1.75 6.15
C ILE A 92 -1.33 -0.55 5.76
N VAL A 93 -0.91 -0.51 4.50
CA VAL A 93 -0.17 0.62 3.90
C VAL A 93 -1.13 1.30 2.92
N PRO A 94 -1.78 2.39 3.33
CA PRO A 94 -2.76 3.06 2.49
C PRO A 94 -2.12 4.12 1.59
N ILE A 95 -2.71 4.33 0.42
CA ILE A 95 -2.52 5.50 -0.42
C ILE A 95 -3.86 5.96 -0.99
N ASN A 96 -4.15 7.25 -0.84
CA ASN A 96 -5.26 7.88 -1.53
C ASN A 96 -4.75 8.38 -2.89
N CYS A 97 -5.22 7.74 -3.95
CA CYS A 97 -4.78 8.01 -5.31
C CYS A 97 -5.52 9.21 -5.89
N SER A 98 -4.81 9.99 -6.69
CA SER A 98 -5.36 11.17 -7.36
C SER A 98 -4.61 11.44 -8.66
N GLU A 99 -5.09 12.36 -9.47
CA GLU A 99 -4.35 12.85 -10.65
C GLU A 99 -2.99 13.46 -10.27
N GLY A 100 -2.88 14.03 -9.06
CA GLY A 100 -1.65 14.61 -8.50
C GLY A 100 -0.64 13.58 -7.98
N THR A 101 -1.02 12.31 -7.87
CA THR A 101 -0.11 11.23 -7.41
C THR A 101 1.09 11.11 -8.34
N LYS A 102 2.28 11.07 -7.77
CA LYS A 102 3.55 11.03 -8.49
C LYS A 102 4.24 9.68 -8.30
N ILE A 103 5.15 9.37 -9.22
CA ILE A 103 5.98 8.16 -9.14
C ILE A 103 6.78 8.09 -7.83
N GLY A 104 7.21 9.25 -7.28
CA GLY A 104 7.89 9.33 -6.01
C GLY A 104 7.04 8.95 -4.81
N ASP A 105 5.72 9.07 -4.88
CA ASP A 105 4.81 8.64 -3.82
C ASP A 105 4.65 7.11 -3.82
N LEU A 106 4.79 6.49 -5.00
CA LEU A 106 4.75 5.03 -5.17
C LEU A 106 6.10 4.36 -4.88
N ILE A 107 7.18 4.85 -5.44
CA ILE A 107 8.51 4.20 -5.37
C ILE A 107 9.37 4.79 -4.26
N GLY A 108 9.34 6.11 -4.10
CA GLY A 108 10.14 6.84 -3.12
C GLY A 108 10.90 7.99 -3.76
N ARG A 109 11.47 8.82 -2.90
CA ARG A 109 12.21 10.03 -3.31
C ARG A 109 13.29 10.40 -2.30
N PRO A 110 14.38 11.06 -2.76
CA PRO A 110 15.33 11.67 -1.86
C PRO A 110 14.66 12.76 -1.02
N GLN A 111 15.02 12.84 0.25
CA GLN A 111 14.62 13.85 1.20
C GLN A 111 15.87 14.41 1.90
N ILE A 112 15.76 15.62 2.40
CA ILE A 112 16.80 16.28 3.18
C ILE A 112 16.18 16.76 4.49
N ASN A 113 16.87 16.48 5.59
CA ASN A 113 16.54 17.01 6.91
C ASN A 113 17.80 17.61 7.56
N GLU A 114 17.70 18.02 8.82
CA GLU A 114 18.81 18.57 9.59
C GLU A 114 20.03 17.65 9.76
N PHE A 115 19.81 16.32 9.60
CA PHE A 115 20.85 15.28 9.72
C PHE A 115 21.46 14.89 8.36
N GLY A 116 20.95 15.40 7.25
CA GLY A 116 21.46 15.12 5.91
C GLY A 116 20.43 14.60 4.92
N SER A 117 20.94 13.94 3.86
CA SER A 117 20.09 13.38 2.81
C SER A 117 19.75 11.91 3.13
N TYR A 118 18.48 11.55 2.95
CA TYR A 118 18.01 10.17 3.06
C TYR A 118 17.00 9.86 1.94
N PHE A 119 16.74 8.58 1.69
CA PHE A 119 15.72 8.16 0.75
C PHE A 119 14.47 7.70 1.51
N GLN A 120 13.38 8.39 1.28
CA GLN A 120 12.07 7.99 1.80
C GLN A 120 11.44 7.01 0.82
N LEU A 121 11.14 5.80 1.27
CA LEU A 121 10.41 4.82 0.48
C LEU A 121 9.00 5.31 0.19
N GLY A 122 8.53 5.03 -1.03
CA GLY A 122 7.13 5.18 -1.39
C GLY A 122 6.31 3.98 -0.91
N VAL A 123 5.02 4.01 -1.16
CA VAL A 123 4.09 3.00 -0.61
C VAL A 123 4.35 1.58 -1.10
N LEU A 124 4.84 1.39 -2.35
CA LEU A 124 5.07 0.06 -2.90
C LEU A 124 6.20 -0.69 -2.18
N PRO A 125 7.45 -0.18 -2.12
CA PRO A 125 8.51 -0.85 -1.36
C PRO A 125 8.19 -0.86 0.14
N THR A 126 7.48 0.13 0.68
CA THR A 126 7.04 0.14 2.08
C THR A 126 6.10 -1.04 2.36
N ALA A 127 5.13 -1.32 1.49
CA ALA A 127 4.21 -2.44 1.69
C ALA A 127 4.93 -3.80 1.69
N ILE A 128 5.94 -3.97 0.84
CA ILE A 128 6.77 -5.17 0.80
C ILE A 128 7.57 -5.32 2.11
N GLU A 129 8.23 -4.25 2.57
CA GLU A 129 9.00 -4.26 3.82
C GLU A 129 8.12 -4.50 5.05
N VAL A 130 6.94 -3.86 5.10
CA VAL A 130 5.94 -4.08 6.15
C VAL A 130 5.49 -5.54 6.17
N ALA A 131 5.22 -6.15 5.01
CA ALA A 131 4.86 -7.55 4.91
C ALA A 131 5.99 -8.47 5.41
N ASN A 132 7.22 -8.20 4.96
CA ASN A 132 8.40 -8.98 5.36
C ASN A 132 8.68 -8.94 6.87
N LYS A 133 8.42 -7.80 7.51
CA LYS A 133 8.63 -7.56 8.94
C LYS A 133 7.42 -7.92 9.80
N SER A 134 6.24 -8.08 9.20
CA SER A 134 4.99 -8.39 9.91
C SER A 134 5.07 -9.75 10.61
N GLU A 135 4.59 -9.80 11.85
CA GLU A 135 4.49 -11.02 12.65
C GLU A 135 3.68 -12.11 11.94
N HIS A 136 2.62 -11.74 11.25
CA HIS A 136 1.77 -12.69 10.50
C HIS A 136 2.27 -12.98 9.09
N LYS A 137 3.43 -12.44 8.68
CA LYS A 137 4.01 -12.60 7.34
C LYS A 137 3.03 -12.22 6.22
N ILE A 138 2.26 -11.20 6.45
CA ILE A 138 1.31 -10.62 5.49
C ILE A 138 1.09 -9.15 5.80
N ALA A 139 0.88 -8.36 4.75
CA ALA A 139 0.41 -6.98 4.84
C ALA A 139 -0.58 -6.69 3.72
N VAL A 140 -1.26 -5.57 3.84
CA VAL A 140 -2.22 -5.08 2.85
C VAL A 140 -1.72 -3.75 2.28
N LEU A 141 -1.54 -3.67 0.97
CA LEU A 141 -1.40 -2.41 0.24
C LEU A 141 -2.81 -1.98 -0.18
N TYR A 142 -3.26 -0.84 0.35
CA TYR A 142 -4.58 -0.31 0.04
C TYR A 142 -4.49 0.94 -0.84
N MET A 143 -4.99 0.87 -2.07
CA MET A 143 -4.99 1.95 -3.05
C MET A 143 -6.42 2.48 -3.23
N ASP A 144 -6.75 3.57 -2.53
CA ASP A 144 -8.07 4.20 -2.64
C ASP A 144 -8.15 5.08 -3.89
N GLU A 145 -9.27 5.03 -4.61
CA GLU A 145 -9.51 5.73 -5.87
C GLU A 145 -8.40 5.48 -6.93
N PHE A 146 -7.97 4.22 -7.07
CA PHE A 146 -6.85 3.81 -7.93
C PHE A 146 -6.95 4.34 -9.37
N ASN A 147 -8.16 4.41 -9.93
CA ASN A 147 -8.42 4.92 -11.28
C ASN A 147 -8.40 6.46 -11.38
N ALA A 148 -8.20 7.20 -10.29
CA ALA A 148 -7.93 8.62 -10.34
C ALA A 148 -6.48 8.94 -10.76
N MET A 149 -5.55 7.99 -10.62
CA MET A 149 -4.17 8.16 -11.08
C MET A 149 -4.07 8.14 -12.61
N ARG A 150 -3.09 8.88 -13.14
CA ARG A 150 -2.73 8.82 -14.56
C ARG A 150 -2.21 7.43 -14.92
N HIS A 151 -2.48 6.97 -16.13
CA HIS A 151 -2.14 5.61 -16.60
C HIS A 151 -0.64 5.29 -16.49
N GLU A 152 0.25 6.27 -16.71
CA GLU A 152 1.69 6.06 -16.57
C GLU A 152 2.09 5.73 -15.12
N ILE A 153 1.40 6.34 -14.16
CA ILE A 153 1.63 6.10 -12.73
C ILE A 153 1.04 4.75 -12.31
N GLN A 154 -0.16 4.39 -12.82
CA GLN A 154 -0.75 3.08 -12.58
C GLN A 154 0.21 1.94 -13.00
N LYS A 155 0.91 2.07 -14.14
CA LYS A 155 1.88 1.06 -14.60
C LYS A 155 3.01 0.77 -13.62
N ALA A 156 3.36 1.71 -12.75
CA ALA A 156 4.39 1.47 -11.74
C ALA A 156 3.95 0.43 -10.69
N THR A 157 2.65 0.18 -10.52
CA THR A 157 2.14 -0.83 -9.60
C THR A 157 2.26 -2.25 -10.15
N ASN A 158 2.45 -2.42 -11.47
CA ASN A 158 2.43 -3.72 -12.13
C ASN A 158 3.42 -4.72 -11.52
N SER A 159 4.63 -4.27 -11.17
CA SER A 159 5.67 -5.14 -10.60
C SER A 159 5.33 -5.68 -9.20
N VAL A 160 4.43 -5.00 -8.49
CA VAL A 160 3.95 -5.39 -7.16
C VAL A 160 2.64 -6.16 -7.23
N THR A 161 1.86 -5.96 -8.30
CA THR A 161 0.57 -6.65 -8.51
C THR A 161 0.68 -7.95 -9.32
N ASP A 162 1.81 -8.18 -10.00
CA ASP A 162 2.08 -9.44 -10.69
C ASP A 162 2.85 -10.44 -9.80
N ASP A 163 3.17 -11.61 -10.36
CA ASP A 163 3.85 -12.71 -9.64
C ASP A 163 5.25 -12.35 -9.14
N ARG A 164 5.88 -11.31 -9.68
CA ARG A 164 7.21 -10.86 -9.25
C ARG A 164 7.21 -10.31 -7.84
N ARG A 165 6.13 -9.65 -7.43
CA ARG A 165 5.96 -9.06 -6.09
C ARG A 165 7.23 -8.30 -5.65
N SER A 166 7.79 -7.52 -6.55
CA SER A 166 9.07 -6.84 -6.31
C SER A 166 9.11 -5.46 -6.97
N ILE A 167 9.96 -4.58 -6.43
CA ILE A 167 10.19 -3.26 -6.98
C ILE A 167 11.61 -2.79 -6.68
N VAL A 168 12.19 -1.99 -7.57
CA VAL A 168 13.51 -1.38 -7.35
C VAL A 168 13.32 0.07 -6.89
N ALA A 169 13.90 0.40 -5.75
CA ALA A 169 13.93 1.77 -5.23
C ALA A 169 15.33 2.06 -4.66
N ASN A 170 15.87 3.25 -4.92
CA ASN A 170 17.21 3.68 -4.46
C ASN A 170 18.31 2.63 -4.74
N GLY A 171 18.27 1.96 -5.91
CA GLY A 171 19.24 0.92 -6.29
C GLY A 171 19.16 -0.37 -5.45
N THR A 172 18.08 -0.56 -4.67
CA THR A 172 17.80 -1.78 -3.91
C THR A 172 16.56 -2.45 -4.47
N THR A 173 16.59 -3.76 -4.62
CA THR A 173 15.40 -4.56 -4.95
C THR A 173 14.68 -4.92 -3.67
N TYR A 174 13.42 -4.51 -3.57
CA TYR A 174 12.49 -4.90 -2.54
C TYR A 174 11.61 -6.01 -3.10
N GLN A 175 11.56 -7.15 -2.42
CA GLN A 175 10.76 -8.30 -2.83
C GLN A 175 10.23 -9.04 -1.59
N LEU A 176 9.15 -9.77 -1.75
CA LEU A 176 8.63 -10.60 -0.67
C LEU A 176 9.58 -11.76 -0.38
N ASN A 177 9.83 -11.99 0.91
CA ASN A 177 10.54 -13.17 1.39
C ASN A 177 9.69 -14.43 1.20
N GLU A 178 10.34 -15.59 1.23
CA GLU A 178 9.64 -16.87 1.12
C GLU A 178 8.55 -17.02 2.21
N GLY A 179 7.36 -17.43 1.80
CA GLY A 179 6.20 -17.58 2.68
C GLY A 179 5.55 -16.28 3.16
N VAL A 180 6.05 -15.11 2.73
CA VAL A 180 5.43 -13.81 2.99
C VAL A 180 4.43 -13.48 1.88
N ARG A 181 3.32 -12.84 2.25
CA ARG A 181 2.24 -12.48 1.33
C ARG A 181 1.96 -10.97 1.37
N LEU A 182 1.54 -10.43 0.25
CA LEU A 182 1.06 -9.06 0.14
C LEU A 182 -0.28 -9.08 -0.59
N ALA A 183 -1.34 -8.71 0.11
CA ALA A 183 -2.63 -8.45 -0.52
C ALA A 183 -2.65 -7.03 -1.06
N VAL A 184 -3.04 -6.85 -2.31
CA VAL A 184 -3.22 -5.52 -2.90
C VAL A 184 -4.70 -5.28 -3.11
N VAL A 185 -5.27 -4.34 -2.37
CA VAL A 185 -6.67 -3.95 -2.53
C VAL A 185 -6.73 -2.58 -3.18
N ALA A 186 -7.45 -2.49 -4.28
CA ALA A 186 -7.70 -1.24 -4.97
C ALA A 186 -9.20 -0.94 -5.00
N THR A 187 -9.57 0.32 -4.75
CA THR A 187 -10.94 0.78 -5.00
C THR A 187 -10.96 1.65 -6.24
N ILE A 188 -12.06 1.57 -6.99
CA ILE A 188 -12.32 2.44 -8.13
C ILE A 188 -13.76 2.97 -8.05
N ASN A 189 -13.93 4.17 -8.57
CA ASN A 189 -15.25 4.72 -8.81
C ASN A 189 -15.69 4.41 -10.25
N PRO A 190 -16.99 4.24 -10.53
CA PRO A 190 -17.49 4.02 -11.88
C PRO A 190 -17.00 5.09 -12.86
N SER A 191 -16.76 4.69 -14.10
CA SER A 191 -16.24 5.57 -15.17
C SER A 191 -17.18 6.74 -15.55
N THR A 192 -18.39 6.75 -15.02
CA THR A 192 -19.37 7.86 -15.18
C THR A 192 -19.00 9.12 -14.39
N TYR A 193 -18.08 9.01 -13.42
CA TYR A 193 -17.64 10.14 -12.63
C TYR A 193 -16.58 10.98 -13.36
N ALA A 194 -16.67 12.31 -13.27
CA ALA A 194 -15.68 13.22 -13.83
C ALA A 194 -14.31 13.06 -13.13
N GLY A 195 -13.22 13.13 -13.90
CA GLY A 195 -11.86 13.02 -13.37
C GLY A 195 -11.38 11.58 -13.08
N VAL A 196 -12.10 10.58 -13.59
CA VAL A 196 -11.78 9.17 -13.39
C VAL A 196 -11.28 8.58 -14.73
N ASN A 197 -10.16 7.89 -14.68
CA ASN A 197 -9.62 7.18 -15.83
C ASN A 197 -10.19 5.76 -15.87
N THR A 198 -10.38 5.22 -17.07
CA THR A 198 -10.69 3.80 -17.24
C THR A 198 -9.43 2.98 -16.94
N LEU A 199 -9.53 1.94 -16.13
CA LEU A 199 -8.40 1.02 -15.96
C LEU A 199 -8.08 0.32 -17.29
N THR A 200 -6.79 0.14 -17.56
CA THR A 200 -6.35 -0.68 -18.69
C THR A 200 -6.69 -2.15 -18.44
N GLU A 201 -6.95 -2.91 -19.50
CA GLU A 201 -7.20 -4.36 -19.39
C GLU A 201 -6.02 -5.10 -18.69
N ASP A 202 -4.78 -4.65 -18.94
CA ASP A 202 -3.59 -5.17 -18.26
C ASP A 202 -3.66 -4.94 -16.74
N ALA A 203 -4.10 -3.78 -16.27
CA ALA A 203 -4.28 -3.54 -14.86
C ALA A 203 -5.42 -4.38 -14.27
N LYS A 204 -6.57 -4.44 -14.95
CA LYS A 204 -7.74 -5.24 -14.50
C LYS A 204 -7.41 -6.73 -14.36
N SER A 205 -6.68 -7.30 -15.32
CA SER A 205 -6.36 -8.73 -15.35
C SER A 205 -5.54 -9.22 -14.13
N ARG A 206 -4.98 -8.30 -13.35
CA ARG A 206 -4.17 -8.59 -12.17
C ARG A 206 -4.97 -8.69 -10.88
N PHE A 207 -6.25 -8.38 -10.94
CA PHE A 207 -7.14 -8.36 -9.79
C PHE A 207 -8.29 -9.36 -9.97
N VAL A 208 -8.65 -10.02 -8.90
CA VAL A 208 -10.00 -10.54 -8.73
C VAL A 208 -10.88 -9.37 -8.31
N GLY A 209 -12.09 -9.24 -8.80
CA GLY A 209 -12.86 -8.03 -8.54
C GLY A 209 -14.35 -8.28 -8.36
N ALA A 210 -14.99 -7.36 -7.63
CA ALA A 210 -16.42 -7.28 -7.50
C ALA A 210 -16.92 -5.85 -7.72
N THR A 211 -18.10 -5.74 -8.30
CA THR A 211 -18.85 -4.48 -8.38
C THR A 211 -19.81 -4.43 -7.19
N TRP A 212 -19.70 -3.37 -6.40
CA TRP A 212 -20.58 -3.13 -5.26
C TRP A 212 -21.66 -2.12 -5.61
N GLU A 213 -22.89 -2.44 -5.31
CA GLU A 213 -24.05 -1.60 -5.53
C GLU A 213 -24.63 -1.14 -4.19
N TYR A 214 -25.41 -0.05 -4.22
CA TYR A 214 -26.17 0.33 -3.04
C TYR A 214 -27.18 -0.76 -2.71
N PRO A 215 -27.38 -1.05 -1.40
CA PRO A 215 -28.42 -1.96 -0.97
C PRO A 215 -29.77 -1.52 -1.53
N SER A 216 -30.61 -2.49 -1.90
CA SER A 216 -31.97 -2.19 -2.27
C SER A 216 -32.75 -1.59 -1.08
N SER A 217 -33.84 -0.87 -1.35
CA SER A 217 -34.67 -0.34 -0.27
C SER A 217 -35.19 -1.43 0.71
N GLU A 218 -35.33 -2.66 0.22
CA GLU A 218 -35.75 -3.81 1.03
C GLU A 218 -34.62 -4.30 1.98
N ASP A 219 -33.35 -4.15 1.57
CA ASP A 219 -32.19 -4.54 2.39
C ASP A 219 -31.89 -3.50 3.48
N MET A 220 -32.34 -2.24 3.30
CA MET A 220 -32.14 -1.17 4.28
C MET A 220 -33.19 -1.17 5.42
N GLU A 221 -34.28 -1.95 5.29
CA GLU A 221 -35.33 -2.08 6.30
C GLU A 221 -35.11 -3.27 7.27
N ARG A 222 -34.06 -4.04 7.11
CA ARG A 222 -33.66 -5.17 7.96
C ARG A 222 -32.55 -4.79 8.93
#